data_001f1a4e33aa46fc6c597c6fbb666414
#
_entry.id   001f1a4e33aa46fc6c597c6fbb666414
#
_cell.length_a   1.000
_cell.length_b   1.000
_cell.length_c   1.000
_cell.angle_alpha   90.00
_cell.angle_beta   90.00
_cell.angle_gamma   90.00
#
_symmetry.space_group_name_H-M   'P 1'
#
loop_
_entity.id
_entity.type
_entity.pdbx_description
1 polymer ?
#
loop_
_entity_poly.entity_id
_entity_poly.type
_entity_poly.pdbx_seq_one_letter_code
_entity_poly.pdbx_strand_id
1 'polypeptide(L)'
;MYNYISAEEAVYTVKSGNRVFFHGSACTPNHLIDELARQSHRVDNVEIVSITQQGNVEVAKPEYKNKFFVNSLFVSTPVRDAVNSDRGDFVPVFLSEIPILFRKNILPLDVAFITVSPPDKHGFCTLGTSVDVARAAVDTAQTIVAIVNPLMPRTHGDGMLHISKIHKLVWHEEELPTVDYGAKVGPDEMLVGKNVAEL
;
A
#
# COMPACT_ATOMS: atom_id res chain seq x y z
N MET A 1 5.76 25.82 -6.98
CA MET A 1 4.46 25.30 -6.50
C MET A 1 4.31 23.93 -7.11
N TYR A 2 3.97 22.89 -6.34
CA TYR A 2 3.81 21.54 -6.85
C TYR A 2 2.45 21.41 -7.55
N ASN A 3 2.40 20.61 -8.61
CA ASN A 3 1.16 20.38 -9.36
C ASN A 3 0.42 19.18 -8.74
N TYR A 4 -0.62 19.46 -7.98
CA TYR A 4 -1.52 18.44 -7.46
C TYR A 4 -2.68 18.23 -8.43
N ILE A 5 -3.03 16.98 -8.67
CA ILE A 5 -4.13 16.55 -9.54
C ILE A 5 -5.20 15.81 -8.74
N SER A 6 -6.35 15.55 -9.34
CA SER A 6 -7.39 14.74 -8.71
C SER A 6 -6.96 13.26 -8.61
N ALA A 7 -7.57 12.51 -7.68
CA ALA A 7 -7.39 11.06 -7.61
C ALA A 7 -7.86 10.38 -8.91
N GLU A 8 -8.94 10.88 -9.51
CA GLU A 8 -9.48 10.41 -10.78
C GLU A 8 -8.44 10.50 -11.90
N GLU A 9 -7.79 11.65 -12.07
CA GLU A 9 -6.73 11.83 -13.05
C GLU A 9 -5.49 10.99 -12.74
N ALA A 10 -5.13 10.88 -11.47
CA ALA A 10 -3.95 10.14 -11.05
C ALA A 10 -4.09 8.65 -11.32
N VAL A 11 -5.24 8.06 -10.99
CA VAL A 11 -5.55 6.63 -11.16
C VAL A 11 -5.70 6.25 -12.65
N TYR A 12 -5.99 7.19 -13.52
CA TYR A 12 -6.04 6.95 -14.98
C TYR A 12 -4.73 6.41 -15.55
N THR A 13 -3.63 6.52 -14.81
CA THR A 13 -2.33 5.91 -15.13
C THR A 13 -2.39 4.37 -15.19
N VAL A 14 -3.25 3.74 -14.38
CA VAL A 14 -3.40 2.28 -14.35
C VAL A 14 -4.07 1.79 -15.62
N LYS A 15 -3.49 0.75 -16.23
CA LYS A 15 -3.97 0.12 -17.46
C LYS A 15 -4.24 -1.37 -17.20
N SER A 16 -5.04 -1.98 -18.07
CA SER A 16 -5.26 -3.43 -18.07
C SER A 16 -3.94 -4.18 -18.09
N GLY A 17 -3.84 -5.24 -17.28
CA GLY A 17 -2.64 -6.07 -17.14
C GLY A 17 -1.53 -5.45 -16.30
N ASN A 18 -1.68 -4.24 -15.76
CA ASN A 18 -0.67 -3.66 -14.88
C ASN A 18 -0.58 -4.40 -13.54
N ARG A 19 0.62 -4.41 -12.99
CA ARG A 19 0.89 -4.77 -11.60
C ARG A 19 1.05 -3.51 -10.77
N VAL A 20 0.16 -3.33 -9.79
CA VAL A 20 0.07 -2.12 -8.97
C VAL A 20 0.43 -2.47 -7.52
N PHE A 21 1.47 -1.85 -7.00
CA PHE A 21 1.82 -1.94 -5.59
C PHE A 21 0.97 -0.99 -4.76
N PHE A 22 0.41 -1.47 -3.65
CA PHE A 22 -0.22 -0.63 -2.64
C PHE A 22 0.64 -0.54 -1.40
N HIS A 23 0.89 0.69 -0.95
CA HIS A 23 1.57 0.97 0.32
C HIS A 23 0.87 0.27 1.47
N GLY A 24 1.64 -0.26 2.41
CA GLY A 24 1.11 -1.13 3.47
C GLY A 24 0.74 -0.42 4.76
N SER A 25 0.12 -1.18 5.65
CA SER A 25 -0.21 -0.80 7.04
C SER A 25 -0.99 0.52 7.11
N ALA A 26 -0.68 1.40 8.05
CA ALA A 26 -1.34 2.71 8.21
C ALA A 26 -1.16 3.66 7.02
N CYS A 27 -0.27 3.33 6.08
CA CYS A 27 -0.05 4.10 4.85
C CYS A 27 -0.85 3.59 3.65
N THR A 28 -1.79 2.63 3.85
CA THR A 28 -2.66 2.14 2.78
C THR A 28 -3.37 3.31 2.10
N PRO A 29 -3.21 3.50 0.76
CA PRO A 29 -3.72 4.66 0.06
C PRO A 29 -5.21 4.49 -0.32
N ASN A 30 -6.10 4.38 0.69
CA ASN A 30 -7.50 4.03 0.49
C ASN A 30 -8.21 4.94 -0.52
N HIS A 31 -7.93 6.24 -0.51
CA HIS A 31 -8.52 7.18 -1.45
C HIS A 31 -8.19 6.86 -2.92
N LEU A 32 -6.98 6.42 -3.23
CA LEU A 32 -6.61 5.96 -4.58
C LEU A 32 -7.18 4.58 -4.90
N ILE A 33 -7.29 3.69 -3.91
CA ILE A 33 -7.87 2.35 -4.06
C ILE A 33 -9.36 2.46 -4.38
N ASP A 34 -10.08 3.31 -3.68
CA ASP A 34 -11.51 3.55 -3.90
C ASP A 34 -11.75 4.16 -5.29
N GLU A 35 -10.88 5.08 -5.71
CA GLU A 35 -10.96 5.66 -7.05
C GLU A 35 -10.66 4.64 -8.14
N LEU A 36 -9.66 3.75 -7.93
CA LEU A 36 -9.37 2.66 -8.85
C LEU A 36 -10.58 1.71 -9.01
N ALA A 37 -11.26 1.40 -7.90
CA ALA A 37 -12.49 0.61 -7.91
C ALA A 37 -13.60 1.29 -8.72
N ARG A 38 -13.83 2.60 -8.52
CA ARG A 38 -14.81 3.38 -9.31
C ARG A 38 -14.52 3.35 -10.81
N GLN A 39 -13.25 3.31 -11.19
CA GLN A 39 -12.80 3.24 -12.58
C GLN A 39 -12.61 1.80 -13.10
N SER A 40 -13.08 0.79 -12.38
CA SER A 40 -12.91 -0.63 -12.74
C SER A 40 -13.45 -0.98 -14.13
N HIS A 41 -14.45 -0.24 -14.62
CA HIS A 41 -15.00 -0.42 -15.97
C HIS A 41 -13.97 -0.20 -17.09
N ARG A 42 -12.86 0.48 -16.80
CA ARG A 42 -11.82 0.91 -17.74
C ARG A 42 -10.67 -0.09 -17.85
N VAL A 43 -10.54 -0.98 -16.87
CA VAL A 43 -9.40 -1.91 -16.75
C VAL A 43 -9.84 -3.35 -16.57
N ASP A 44 -8.95 -4.27 -16.96
CA ASP A 44 -9.10 -5.70 -16.77
C ASP A 44 -7.77 -6.32 -16.36
N ASN A 45 -7.81 -7.39 -15.57
CA ASN A 45 -6.63 -8.16 -15.16
C ASN A 45 -5.52 -7.31 -14.51
N VAL A 46 -5.89 -6.39 -13.63
CA VAL A 46 -4.92 -5.63 -12.84
C VAL A 46 -4.52 -6.45 -11.62
N GLU A 47 -3.23 -6.71 -11.48
CA GLU A 47 -2.67 -7.42 -10.32
C GLU A 47 -2.33 -6.41 -9.23
N ILE A 48 -2.88 -6.62 -8.04
CA ILE A 48 -2.60 -5.81 -6.85
C ILE A 48 -1.56 -6.54 -5.99
N VAL A 49 -0.42 -5.92 -5.78
CA VAL A 49 0.65 -6.44 -4.93
C VAL A 49 0.73 -5.64 -3.64
N SER A 50 0.65 -6.29 -2.51
CA SER A 50 0.71 -5.63 -1.21
C SER A 50 1.23 -6.55 -0.11
N ILE A 51 1.69 -5.91 0.97
CA ILE A 51 1.80 -6.55 2.29
C ILE A 51 0.51 -6.28 3.07
N THR A 52 0.55 -6.20 4.40
CA THR A 52 -0.62 -5.87 5.23
C THR A 52 -1.31 -4.60 4.74
N GLN A 53 -2.62 -4.68 4.57
CA GLN A 53 -3.47 -3.54 4.20
C GLN A 53 -4.40 -3.20 5.36
N GLN A 54 -4.79 -1.93 5.47
CA GLN A 54 -5.78 -1.43 6.41
C GLN A 54 -6.86 -0.65 5.67
N GLY A 55 -8.05 -0.54 6.30
CA GLY A 55 -9.20 0.08 5.65
C GLY A 55 -10.03 -0.91 4.83
N ASN A 56 -10.76 -0.41 3.84
CA ASN A 56 -11.77 -1.19 3.12
C ASN A 56 -11.21 -2.01 1.95
N VAL A 57 -10.09 -1.60 1.35
CA VAL A 57 -9.46 -2.21 0.17
C VAL A 57 -10.52 -2.61 -0.88
N GLU A 58 -11.26 -1.63 -1.38
CA GLU A 58 -12.46 -1.79 -2.21
C GLU A 58 -12.27 -2.77 -3.37
N VAL A 59 -11.11 -2.72 -4.04
CA VAL A 59 -10.78 -3.59 -5.19
C VAL A 59 -10.75 -5.09 -4.86
N ALA A 60 -10.66 -5.47 -3.58
CA ALA A 60 -10.64 -6.87 -3.15
C ALA A 60 -12.04 -7.50 -3.04
N LYS A 61 -13.11 -6.72 -3.20
CA LYS A 61 -14.49 -7.18 -3.08
C LYS A 61 -14.92 -8.08 -4.24
N PRO A 62 -15.92 -8.96 -4.03
CA PRO A 62 -16.39 -9.90 -5.04
C PRO A 62 -16.90 -9.28 -6.35
N GLU A 63 -17.49 -8.09 -6.30
CA GLU A 63 -18.01 -7.37 -7.47
C GLU A 63 -16.94 -7.00 -8.49
N TYR A 64 -15.67 -6.94 -8.07
CA TYR A 64 -14.54 -6.62 -8.94
C TYR A 64 -13.81 -7.87 -9.47
N LYS A 65 -14.42 -9.04 -9.35
CA LYS A 65 -13.89 -10.28 -9.97
C LYS A 65 -13.59 -10.06 -11.45
N ASN A 66 -12.45 -10.57 -11.92
CA ASN A 66 -11.90 -10.41 -13.27
C ASN A 66 -11.38 -8.99 -13.59
N LYS A 67 -11.59 -8.00 -12.70
CA LYS A 67 -10.98 -6.67 -12.82
C LYS A 67 -9.66 -6.62 -12.10
N PHE A 68 -9.65 -7.10 -10.85
CA PHE A 68 -8.50 -7.09 -9.96
C PHE A 68 -8.19 -8.49 -9.45
N PHE A 69 -6.91 -8.80 -9.37
CA PHE A 69 -6.38 -10.01 -8.73
C PHE A 69 -5.45 -9.59 -7.59
N VAL A 70 -5.74 -10.04 -6.37
CA VAL A 70 -4.97 -9.67 -5.18
C VAL A 70 -3.84 -10.66 -4.95
N ASN A 71 -2.62 -10.29 -5.29
CA ASN A 71 -1.41 -11.06 -4.99
C ASN A 71 -0.79 -10.57 -3.69
N SER A 72 -1.11 -11.23 -2.59
CA SER A 72 -0.74 -10.79 -1.24
C SER A 72 0.58 -11.41 -0.81
N LEU A 73 1.55 -10.57 -0.44
CA LEU A 73 2.82 -11.00 0.15
C LEU A 73 2.72 -11.15 1.67
N PHE A 74 1.64 -10.60 2.26
CA PHE A 74 1.29 -10.73 3.68
C PHE A 74 -0.22 -10.52 3.84
N VAL A 75 -0.95 -11.58 4.15
CA VAL A 75 -2.43 -11.56 4.14
C VAL A 75 -2.98 -10.83 5.36
N SER A 76 -3.61 -9.69 5.14
CA SER A 76 -4.35 -8.93 6.14
C SER A 76 -5.86 -9.14 6.03
N THR A 77 -6.60 -8.74 7.06
CA THR A 77 -8.05 -8.95 7.13
C THR A 77 -8.81 -8.44 5.90
N PRO A 78 -8.57 -7.21 5.36
CA PRO A 78 -9.35 -6.69 4.24
C PRO A 78 -9.22 -7.49 2.94
N VAL A 79 -8.12 -8.23 2.75
CA VAL A 79 -7.85 -8.99 1.52
C VAL A 79 -8.02 -10.50 1.68
N ARG A 80 -8.29 -10.97 2.90
CA ARG A 80 -8.33 -12.41 3.22
C ARG A 80 -9.35 -13.19 2.40
N ASP A 81 -10.53 -12.64 2.20
CA ASP A 81 -11.59 -13.30 1.42
C ASP A 81 -11.24 -13.40 -0.07
N ALA A 82 -10.53 -12.40 -0.60
CA ALA A 82 -10.03 -12.45 -1.96
C ALA A 82 -8.96 -13.54 -2.13
N VAL A 83 -7.98 -13.58 -1.22
CA VAL A 83 -6.89 -14.57 -1.23
C VAL A 83 -7.39 -16.00 -1.02
N ASN A 84 -8.42 -16.20 -0.17
CA ASN A 84 -9.03 -17.52 0.05
C ASN A 84 -10.02 -17.95 -1.06
N SER A 85 -10.13 -17.18 -2.13
CA SER A 85 -10.99 -17.44 -3.28
C SER A 85 -10.19 -17.43 -4.57
N ASP A 86 -10.88 -17.50 -5.71
CA ASP A 86 -10.27 -17.38 -7.05
C ASP A 86 -9.94 -15.91 -7.46
N ARG A 87 -9.98 -14.95 -6.53
CA ARG A 87 -9.72 -13.53 -6.76
C ARG A 87 -8.36 -13.06 -6.24
N GLY A 88 -7.59 -13.95 -5.66
CA GLY A 88 -6.29 -13.63 -5.12
C GLY A 88 -5.45 -14.86 -4.83
N ASP A 89 -4.21 -14.60 -4.45
CA ASP A 89 -3.24 -15.63 -4.06
C ASP A 89 -2.31 -15.09 -2.96
N PHE A 90 -1.58 -15.99 -2.34
CA PHE A 90 -0.56 -15.70 -1.34
C PHE A 90 0.81 -16.18 -1.83
N VAL A 91 1.77 -15.28 -1.85
CA VAL A 91 3.17 -15.61 -2.14
C VAL A 91 3.92 -15.83 -0.82
N PRO A 92 4.27 -17.07 -0.47
CA PRO A 92 5.05 -17.36 0.73
C PRO A 92 6.49 -16.84 0.55
N VAL A 93 6.82 -15.78 1.27
CA VAL A 93 8.11 -15.10 1.21
C VAL A 93 8.43 -14.46 2.55
N PHE A 94 9.69 -14.43 2.95
CA PHE A 94 10.09 -13.66 4.13
C PHE A 94 10.03 -12.16 3.85
N LEU A 95 9.59 -11.38 4.83
CA LEU A 95 9.46 -9.92 4.70
C LEU A 95 10.77 -9.28 4.22
N SER A 96 11.91 -9.77 4.71
CA SER A 96 13.25 -9.31 4.32
C SER A 96 13.63 -9.61 2.86
N GLU A 97 12.95 -10.55 2.20
CA GLU A 97 13.23 -10.96 0.82
C GLU A 97 12.35 -10.22 -0.21
N ILE A 98 11.19 -9.68 0.21
CA ILE A 98 10.28 -8.95 -0.68
C ILE A 98 11.00 -7.83 -1.45
N PRO A 99 11.84 -6.98 -0.82
CA PRO A 99 12.59 -5.96 -1.55
C PRO A 99 13.48 -6.53 -2.67
N ILE A 100 13.94 -7.77 -2.53
CA ILE A 100 14.76 -8.46 -3.55
C ILE A 100 13.91 -8.82 -4.76
N LEU A 101 12.64 -9.25 -4.56
CA LEU A 101 11.71 -9.55 -5.64
C LEU A 101 11.52 -8.34 -6.56
N PHE A 102 11.37 -7.15 -5.98
CA PHE A 102 11.22 -5.90 -6.73
C PHE A 102 12.53 -5.48 -7.40
N ARG A 103 13.63 -5.37 -6.64
CA ARG A 103 14.92 -4.88 -7.14
C ARG A 103 15.55 -5.78 -8.20
N LYS A 104 15.33 -7.09 -8.14
CA LYS A 104 15.79 -8.04 -9.17
C LYS A 104 14.79 -8.22 -10.31
N ASN A 105 13.71 -7.45 -10.33
CA ASN A 105 12.65 -7.52 -11.35
C ASN A 105 12.03 -8.93 -11.49
N ILE A 106 12.01 -9.70 -10.40
CA ILE A 106 11.30 -10.99 -10.34
C ILE A 106 9.80 -10.73 -10.27
N LEU A 107 9.41 -9.70 -9.52
CA LEU A 107 8.04 -9.19 -9.43
C LEU A 107 8.05 -7.71 -9.86
N PRO A 108 8.07 -7.42 -11.19
CA PRO A 108 8.13 -6.05 -11.70
C PRO A 108 6.86 -5.27 -11.34
N LEU A 109 7.02 -3.97 -11.05
CA LEU A 109 5.91 -3.08 -10.70
C LEU A 109 5.72 -2.01 -11.77
N ASP A 110 4.52 -1.92 -12.34
CA ASP A 110 4.18 -0.87 -13.30
C ASP A 110 3.82 0.43 -12.56
N VAL A 111 3.02 0.33 -11.51
CA VAL A 111 2.56 1.48 -10.74
C VAL A 111 2.73 1.22 -9.24
N ALA A 112 3.15 2.23 -8.49
CA ALA A 112 3.11 2.22 -7.03
C ALA A 112 2.17 3.31 -6.53
N PHE A 113 1.15 2.93 -5.76
CA PHE A 113 0.30 3.84 -4.99
C PHE A 113 0.85 3.93 -3.58
N ILE A 114 1.26 5.14 -3.19
CA ILE A 114 1.86 5.39 -1.87
C ILE A 114 1.19 6.56 -1.17
N THR A 115 1.36 6.62 0.15
CA THR A 115 1.02 7.80 0.95
C THR A 115 2.31 8.37 1.53
N VAL A 116 2.47 9.69 1.45
CA VAL A 116 3.68 10.40 1.92
C VAL A 116 3.31 11.62 2.75
N SER A 117 4.25 12.09 3.58
CA SER A 117 4.14 13.39 4.24
C SER A 117 4.24 14.54 3.23
N PRO A 118 3.79 15.75 3.56
CA PRO A 118 4.07 16.94 2.76
C PRO A 118 5.59 17.13 2.53
N PRO A 119 5.98 17.68 1.37
CA PRO A 119 7.37 17.99 1.10
C PRO A 119 7.86 19.12 2.01
N ASP A 120 9.11 19.03 2.44
CA ASP A 120 9.77 20.12 3.14
C ASP A 120 10.25 21.22 2.16
N LYS A 121 10.93 22.24 2.70
CA LYS A 121 11.49 23.35 1.91
C LYS A 121 12.53 22.92 0.85
N HIS A 122 13.06 21.71 0.98
CA HIS A 122 14.03 21.12 0.04
C HIS A 122 13.37 20.11 -0.90
N GLY A 123 12.05 19.89 -0.82
CA GLY A 123 11.31 18.97 -1.67
C GLY A 123 11.32 17.52 -1.19
N PHE A 124 11.74 17.22 0.04
CA PHE A 124 11.71 15.87 0.58
C PHE A 124 10.40 15.57 1.32
N CYS A 125 9.74 14.51 0.89
CA CYS A 125 8.66 13.82 1.59
C CYS A 125 9.21 12.64 2.38
N THR A 126 8.39 12.00 3.20
CA THR A 126 8.72 10.72 3.82
C THR A 126 7.62 9.70 3.57
N LEU A 127 7.98 8.41 3.54
CA LEU A 127 7.04 7.29 3.48
C LEU A 127 6.24 7.09 4.78
N GLY A 128 6.41 7.99 5.75
CA GLY A 128 5.65 8.02 6.98
C GLY A 128 5.89 6.81 7.87
N THR A 129 4.82 6.18 8.32
CA THR A 129 4.83 5.14 9.35
C THR A 129 5.14 3.73 8.82
N SER A 130 5.21 3.52 7.50
CA SER A 130 5.47 2.22 6.89
C SER A 130 6.51 2.36 5.77
N VAL A 131 7.77 2.07 6.09
CA VAL A 131 8.89 2.16 5.12
C VAL A 131 9.15 0.81 4.47
N ASP A 132 9.28 -0.22 5.27
CA ASP A 132 9.35 -1.66 4.94
C ASP A 132 9.71 -1.96 3.46
N VAL A 133 8.82 -2.64 2.74
CA VAL A 133 8.97 -2.97 1.33
C VAL A 133 8.63 -1.81 0.39
N ALA A 134 7.96 -0.77 0.90
CA ALA A 134 7.55 0.40 0.12
C ALA A 134 8.76 1.16 -0.44
N ARG A 135 9.87 1.19 0.28
CA ARG A 135 11.13 1.76 -0.23
C ARG A 135 11.56 1.10 -1.54
N ALA A 136 11.57 -0.24 -1.57
CA ALA A 136 11.95 -0.98 -2.77
C ALA A 136 10.93 -0.82 -3.90
N ALA A 137 9.64 -0.77 -3.57
CA ALA A 137 8.59 -0.52 -4.56
C ALA A 137 8.76 0.86 -5.23
N VAL A 138 9.02 1.90 -4.43
CA VAL A 138 9.28 3.26 -4.96
C VAL A 138 10.55 3.32 -5.81
N ASP A 139 11.59 2.55 -5.45
CA ASP A 139 12.85 2.54 -6.21
C ASP A 139 12.70 1.84 -7.59
N THR A 140 11.70 0.97 -7.76
CA THR A 140 11.59 0.07 -8.92
C THR A 140 10.35 0.24 -9.76
N ALA A 141 9.26 0.79 -9.23
CA ALA A 141 8.04 1.02 -10.00
C ALA A 141 8.26 2.01 -11.15
N GLN A 142 7.66 1.72 -12.31
CA GLN A 142 7.76 2.59 -13.49
C GLN A 142 7.04 3.93 -13.27
N THR A 143 5.92 3.90 -12.55
CA THR A 143 5.15 5.11 -12.23
C THR A 143 4.81 5.14 -10.74
N ILE A 144 5.05 6.27 -10.09
CA ILE A 144 4.71 6.50 -8.69
C ILE A 144 3.57 7.51 -8.62
N VAL A 145 2.48 7.13 -7.99
CA VAL A 145 1.33 7.97 -7.65
C VAL A 145 1.28 8.11 -6.14
N ALA A 146 1.34 9.32 -5.63
CA ALA A 146 1.38 9.56 -4.19
C ALA A 146 0.21 10.42 -3.70
N ILE A 147 -0.44 9.95 -2.63
CA ILE A 147 -1.22 10.82 -1.75
C ILE A 147 -0.24 11.61 -0.89
N VAL A 148 -0.32 12.92 -0.95
CA VAL A 148 0.36 13.81 -0.03
C VAL A 148 -0.62 14.12 1.10
N ASN A 149 -0.41 13.48 2.26
CA ASN A 149 -1.29 13.59 3.40
C ASN A 149 -0.66 14.51 4.46
N PRO A 150 -1.25 15.68 4.78
CA PRO A 150 -0.72 16.59 5.80
C PRO A 150 -0.73 16.00 7.21
N LEU A 151 -1.55 14.98 7.48
CA LEU A 151 -1.59 14.29 8.77
C LEU A 151 -0.57 13.16 8.88
N MET A 152 0.16 12.84 7.78
CA MET A 152 1.23 11.84 7.82
C MET A 152 2.42 12.34 8.63
N PRO A 153 2.82 11.64 9.70
CA PRO A 153 3.99 12.04 10.48
C PRO A 153 5.26 11.99 9.62
N ARG A 154 6.09 13.01 9.80
CA ARG A 154 7.38 13.05 9.16
C ARG A 154 8.35 12.13 9.91
N THR A 155 8.86 11.14 9.22
CA THR A 155 9.85 10.19 9.73
C THR A 155 11.21 10.41 9.06
N HIS A 156 12.27 9.85 9.64
CA HIS A 156 13.64 9.98 9.15
C HIS A 156 14.22 8.59 8.81
N GLY A 157 15.33 8.57 8.09
CA GLY A 157 16.01 7.36 7.63
C GLY A 157 15.65 7.03 6.16
N ASP A 158 15.55 5.75 5.84
CA ASP A 158 15.33 5.26 4.46
C ASP A 158 13.97 5.63 3.87
N GLY A 159 13.05 6.14 4.67
CA GLY A 159 11.75 6.63 4.20
C GLY A 159 11.80 7.95 3.44
N MET A 160 12.94 8.63 3.37
CA MET A 160 13.06 9.93 2.69
C MET A 160 12.97 9.78 1.16
N LEU A 161 12.07 10.55 0.55
CA LEU A 161 11.81 10.54 -0.88
C LEU A 161 11.74 11.98 -1.42
N HIS A 162 12.56 12.32 -2.41
CA HIS A 162 12.43 13.62 -3.06
C HIS A 162 11.24 13.62 -4.02
N ILE A 163 10.44 14.69 -3.97
CA ILE A 163 9.18 14.82 -4.72
C ILE A 163 9.36 14.69 -6.24
N SER A 164 10.54 14.99 -6.77
CA SER A 164 10.85 14.82 -8.20
C SER A 164 10.83 13.37 -8.68
N LYS A 165 10.83 12.40 -7.77
CA LYS A 165 10.68 10.98 -8.11
C LYS A 165 9.21 10.55 -8.21
N ILE A 166 8.28 11.40 -7.77
CA ILE A 166 6.85 11.11 -7.78
C ILE A 166 6.25 11.66 -9.08
N HIS A 167 5.58 10.81 -9.84
CA HIS A 167 5.05 11.16 -11.14
C HIS A 167 3.70 11.88 -11.07
N LYS A 168 2.87 11.51 -10.08
CA LYS A 168 1.54 12.09 -9.86
C LYS A 168 1.35 12.36 -8.37
N LEU A 169 0.88 13.55 -8.04
CA LEU A 169 0.65 14.02 -6.67
C LEU A 169 -0.83 14.31 -6.48
N VAL A 170 -1.42 13.70 -5.46
CA VAL A 170 -2.79 13.93 -5.03
C VAL A 170 -2.74 14.50 -3.61
N TRP A 171 -3.24 15.72 -3.42
CA TRP A 171 -3.39 16.25 -2.06
C TRP A 171 -4.66 15.70 -1.44
N HIS A 172 -4.52 14.97 -0.35
CA HIS A 172 -5.66 14.42 0.37
C HIS A 172 -5.35 14.33 1.86
N GLU A 173 -6.18 14.98 2.68
CA GLU A 173 -6.09 14.97 4.13
C GLU A 173 -6.97 13.85 4.66
N GLU A 174 -6.35 12.87 5.32
CA GLU A 174 -7.02 11.71 5.88
C GLU A 174 -6.34 11.31 7.18
N GLU A 175 -7.11 11.05 8.22
CA GLU A 175 -6.58 10.49 9.47
C GLU A 175 -6.00 9.09 9.22
N LEU A 176 -4.84 8.82 9.84
CA LEU A 176 -4.24 7.51 9.73
C LEU A 176 -5.05 6.50 10.56
N PRO A 177 -5.25 5.28 10.04
CA PRO A 177 -5.92 4.24 10.79
C PRO A 177 -5.16 3.91 12.07
N THR A 178 -5.89 3.79 13.16
CA THR A 178 -5.37 3.41 14.47
C THR A 178 -5.86 2.02 14.86
N VAL A 179 -5.04 1.29 15.62
CA VAL A 179 -5.38 -0.04 16.14
C VAL A 179 -5.20 -0.04 17.65
N ASP A 180 -6.22 -0.42 18.38
CA ASP A 180 -6.15 -0.68 19.82
C ASP A 180 -5.94 -2.17 20.05
N TYR A 181 -4.71 -2.56 20.32
CA TYR A 181 -4.36 -3.93 20.66
C TYR A 181 -4.73 -4.30 22.11
N GLY A 182 -4.91 -3.32 23.01
CA GLY A 182 -5.23 -3.56 24.41
C GLY A 182 -6.67 -3.97 24.66
N ALA A 183 -7.60 -3.56 23.80
CA ALA A 183 -9.04 -3.80 23.99
C ALA A 183 -9.49 -5.26 23.78
N LYS A 184 -8.62 -6.14 23.28
CA LYS A 184 -8.96 -7.54 22.92
C LYS A 184 -7.95 -8.56 23.43
N VAL A 185 -7.25 -8.26 24.53
CA VAL A 185 -6.33 -9.25 25.13
C VAL A 185 -7.14 -10.33 25.82
N GLY A 186 -7.12 -11.53 25.25
CA GLY A 186 -7.80 -12.70 25.77
C GLY A 186 -6.92 -13.54 26.71
N PRO A 187 -7.48 -14.64 27.26
CA PRO A 187 -6.72 -15.55 28.14
C PRO A 187 -5.47 -16.15 27.48
N ASP A 188 -5.56 -16.45 26.18
CA ASP A 188 -4.46 -17.06 25.42
C ASP A 188 -3.31 -16.09 25.22
N GLU A 189 -3.59 -14.82 24.86
CA GLU A 189 -2.58 -13.78 24.75
C GLU A 189 -1.92 -13.48 26.09
N MET A 190 -2.70 -13.47 27.18
CA MET A 190 -2.17 -13.33 28.55
C MET A 190 -1.24 -14.48 28.92
N LEU A 191 -1.60 -15.72 28.56
CA LEU A 191 -0.76 -16.89 28.79
C LEU A 191 0.54 -16.84 28.00
N VAL A 192 0.46 -16.46 26.72
CA VAL A 192 1.65 -16.24 25.88
C VAL A 192 2.56 -15.18 26.49
N GLY A 193 2.00 -14.03 26.88
CA GLY A 193 2.75 -12.97 27.54
C GLY A 193 3.44 -13.41 28.83
N LYS A 194 2.75 -14.19 29.66
CA LYS A 194 3.32 -14.75 30.88
C LYS A 194 4.49 -15.69 30.60
N ASN A 195 4.32 -16.64 29.68
CA ASN A 195 5.36 -17.60 29.30
C ASN A 195 6.62 -16.89 28.75
N VAL A 196 6.45 -15.83 27.96
CA VAL A 196 7.56 -15.03 27.47
C VAL A 196 8.27 -14.25 28.58
N ALA A 197 7.52 -13.76 29.57
CA ALA A 197 8.11 -13.02 30.70
C ALA A 197 8.89 -13.92 31.69
N GLU A 198 8.68 -15.23 31.64
CA GLU A 198 9.39 -16.23 32.47
C GLU A 198 10.71 -16.72 31.83
N LEU A 199 11.01 -16.33 30.57
CA LEU A 199 12.26 -16.64 29.85
C LEU A 199 13.39 -15.69 30.23
#